data_b9a0f382036c375fdc7b9d65b3b07e80
#
_entry.id   b9a0f382036c375fdc7b9d65b3b07e80
#
_cell.length_a   1.000
_cell.length_b   1.000
_cell.length_c   1.000
_cell.angle_alpha   90.00
_cell.angle_beta   90.00
_cell.angle_gamma   90.00
#
_symmetry.space_group_name_H-M   'P 1'
#
loop_
_entity.id
_entity.type
_entity.pdbx_description
1 polymer ?
#
loop_
_entity_poly.entity_id
_entity_poly.type
_entity_poly.pdbx_seq_one_letter_code
_entity_poly.pdbx_strand_id
1 'polypeptide(L)'
;MEKTEKDKRYQKSKSAIEEAIHKLYEAGKNLSQITVSEITNLANITRKTFYLHYQNVNDFLTEQAIESADGYAKAYLNPSMPLISATQDLFKGITKSYFSNSFLWLLQKSKYHQAVFYDRITLNLKNHIRLYSTLNDYALEFISGGLTSTFQLWLRSLKGGKYQPEYDNQIKTMVEQAFSFIDNYK
;
A
#
# COMPACT_ATOMS: atom_id res chain seq x y z
N MET A 1 13.74 -26.01 -15.08
CA MET A 1 13.60 -26.46 -13.66
C MET A 1 14.32 -25.54 -12.66
N GLU A 2 15.51 -25.05 -12.93
CA GLU A 2 16.31 -24.20 -12.00
C GLU A 2 15.68 -22.85 -11.63
N LYS A 3 15.02 -22.18 -12.58
CA LYS A 3 14.40 -20.85 -12.37
C LYS A 3 13.27 -20.89 -11.33
N THR A 4 12.42 -21.93 -11.36
CA THR A 4 11.27 -22.09 -10.47
C THR A 4 11.67 -22.41 -9.02
N GLU A 5 12.78 -23.10 -8.81
CA GLU A 5 13.28 -23.43 -7.47
C GLU A 5 13.99 -22.24 -6.81
N LYS A 6 14.72 -21.46 -7.60
CA LYS A 6 15.34 -20.20 -7.17
C LYS A 6 14.26 -19.18 -6.76
N ASP A 7 13.19 -19.07 -7.54
CA ASP A 7 12.06 -18.20 -7.23
C ASP A 7 11.35 -18.63 -5.92
N LYS A 8 11.18 -19.92 -5.68
CA LYS A 8 10.59 -20.45 -4.44
C LYS A 8 11.46 -20.15 -3.21
N ARG A 9 12.78 -20.29 -3.32
CA ARG A 9 13.73 -19.95 -2.23
C ARG A 9 13.73 -18.46 -1.94
N TYR A 10 13.67 -17.64 -2.98
CA TYR A 10 13.54 -16.18 -2.87
C TYR A 10 12.28 -15.81 -2.10
N GLN A 11 11.11 -16.28 -2.53
CA GLN A 11 9.84 -15.99 -1.89
C GLN A 11 9.80 -16.48 -0.42
N LYS A 12 10.37 -17.66 -0.15
CA LYS A 12 10.45 -18.18 1.21
C LYS A 12 11.29 -17.29 2.13
N SER A 13 12.46 -16.85 1.67
CA SER A 13 13.31 -15.96 2.49
C SER A 13 12.69 -14.57 2.64
N LYS A 14 12.00 -14.05 1.63
CA LYS A 14 11.26 -12.78 1.70
C LYS A 14 10.14 -12.84 2.74
N SER A 15 9.28 -13.86 2.69
CA SER A 15 8.22 -14.05 3.68
C SER A 15 8.76 -14.22 5.10
N ALA A 16 9.89 -14.92 5.27
CA ALA A 16 10.53 -15.07 6.58
C ALA A 16 11.08 -13.74 7.12
N ILE A 17 11.62 -12.87 6.27
CA ILE A 17 12.07 -11.51 6.64
C ILE A 17 10.86 -10.66 7.06
N GLU A 18 9.77 -10.69 6.30
CA GLU A 18 8.54 -9.96 6.59
C GLU A 18 7.96 -10.37 7.95
N GLU A 19 7.82 -11.67 8.20
CA GLU A 19 7.34 -12.21 9.48
C GLU A 19 8.25 -11.82 10.64
N ALA A 20 9.57 -11.85 10.46
CA ALA A 20 10.53 -11.45 11.47
C ALA A 20 10.40 -9.98 11.86
N ILE A 21 10.25 -9.09 10.87
CA ILE A 21 10.05 -7.64 11.10
C ILE A 21 8.73 -7.40 11.83
N HIS A 22 7.66 -8.09 11.44
CA HIS A 22 6.36 -8.00 12.10
C HIS A 22 6.45 -8.40 13.57
N LYS A 23 7.08 -9.55 13.88
CA LYS A 23 7.29 -10.02 15.26
C LYS A 23 8.12 -9.05 16.11
N LEU A 24 9.20 -8.48 15.54
CA LEU A 24 10.02 -7.49 16.23
C LEU A 24 9.23 -6.22 16.56
N TYR A 25 8.38 -5.80 15.65
CA TYR A 25 7.52 -4.66 15.88
C TYR A 25 6.43 -4.94 16.92
N GLU A 26 5.77 -6.10 16.88
CA GLU A 26 4.79 -6.52 17.90
C GLU A 26 5.42 -6.62 19.29
N ALA A 27 6.71 -6.97 19.37
CA ALA A 27 7.50 -6.95 20.60
C ALA A 27 7.86 -5.53 21.09
N GLY A 28 7.33 -4.47 20.42
CA GLY A 28 7.50 -3.08 20.83
C GLY A 28 8.71 -2.36 20.23
N LYS A 29 9.43 -2.96 19.26
CA LYS A 29 10.55 -2.27 18.59
C LYS A 29 10.08 -1.27 17.59
N ASN A 30 10.70 -0.08 17.59
CA ASN A 30 10.51 0.87 16.50
C ASN A 30 11.22 0.41 15.23
N LEU A 31 10.64 0.69 14.04
CA LEU A 31 11.23 0.33 12.75
C LEU A 31 12.69 0.80 12.58
N SER A 32 13.01 1.99 13.08
CA SER A 32 14.36 2.56 13.02
C SER A 32 15.38 1.84 13.91
N GLN A 33 14.94 1.00 14.82
CA GLN A 33 15.77 0.23 15.75
C GLN A 33 15.94 -1.23 15.34
N ILE A 34 15.18 -1.68 14.32
CA ILE A 34 15.27 -3.04 13.80
C ILE A 34 16.55 -3.19 12.99
N THR A 35 17.37 -4.18 13.34
CA THR A 35 18.64 -4.46 12.68
C THR A 35 18.56 -5.70 11.80
N VAL A 36 19.41 -5.75 10.77
CA VAL A 36 19.54 -6.95 9.91
C VAL A 36 19.89 -8.19 10.73
N SER A 37 20.69 -8.03 11.80
CA SER A 37 21.05 -9.15 12.67
C SER A 37 19.84 -9.78 13.36
N GLU A 38 18.95 -8.95 13.91
CA GLU A 38 17.74 -9.42 14.57
C GLU A 38 16.78 -10.08 13.61
N ILE A 39 16.59 -9.47 12.43
CA ILE A 39 15.76 -10.03 11.38
C ILE A 39 16.26 -11.40 10.96
N THR A 40 17.57 -11.51 10.66
CA THR A 40 18.13 -12.77 10.16
C THR A 40 18.14 -13.88 11.20
N ASN A 41 18.35 -13.54 12.47
CA ASN A 41 18.24 -14.50 13.58
C ASN A 41 16.81 -15.01 13.72
N LEU A 42 15.81 -14.11 13.68
CA LEU A 42 14.42 -14.48 13.86
C LEU A 42 13.85 -15.20 12.64
N ALA A 43 14.26 -14.80 11.44
CA ALA A 43 13.89 -15.45 10.17
C ALA A 43 14.63 -16.79 9.92
N ASN A 44 15.59 -17.12 10.74
CA ASN A 44 16.47 -18.29 10.57
C ASN A 44 17.13 -18.33 9.18
N ILE A 45 17.68 -17.19 8.76
CA ILE A 45 18.46 -17.03 7.54
C ILE A 45 19.84 -16.43 7.83
N THR A 46 20.77 -16.52 6.88
CA THR A 46 22.08 -15.88 7.01
C THR A 46 21.99 -14.39 6.65
N ARG A 47 22.89 -13.56 7.20
CA ARG A 47 23.05 -12.16 6.74
C ARG A 47 23.36 -12.10 5.25
N LYS A 48 24.14 -13.05 4.72
CA LYS A 48 24.42 -13.16 3.29
C LYS A 48 23.13 -13.33 2.49
N THR A 49 22.19 -14.16 2.98
CA THR A 49 20.88 -14.34 2.36
C THR A 49 20.07 -13.03 2.36
N PHE A 50 20.10 -12.27 3.45
CA PHE A 50 19.45 -10.96 3.49
C PHE A 50 20.05 -10.00 2.45
N TYR A 51 21.37 -9.86 2.43
CA TYR A 51 22.08 -8.96 1.51
C TYR A 51 22.09 -9.40 0.04
N LEU A 52 21.65 -10.63 -0.29
CA LEU A 52 21.34 -11.01 -1.66
C LEU A 52 20.05 -10.36 -2.19
N HIS A 53 19.19 -9.91 -1.30
CA HIS A 53 17.89 -9.33 -1.64
C HIS A 53 17.82 -7.82 -1.39
N TYR A 54 18.38 -7.35 -0.28
CA TYR A 54 18.22 -5.98 0.22
C TYR A 54 19.55 -5.41 0.71
N GLN A 55 19.82 -4.15 0.41
CA GLN A 55 21.02 -3.46 0.93
C GLN A 55 20.88 -3.14 2.43
N ASN A 56 19.68 -2.91 2.89
CA ASN A 56 19.35 -2.58 4.27
C ASN A 56 17.85 -2.79 4.54
N VAL A 57 17.43 -2.54 5.79
CA VAL A 57 16.02 -2.69 6.20
C VAL A 57 15.09 -1.70 5.49
N ASN A 58 15.55 -0.47 5.23
CA ASN A 58 14.72 0.53 4.51
C ASN A 58 14.46 0.13 3.07
N ASP A 59 15.43 -0.51 2.40
CA ASP A 59 15.29 -1.03 1.06
C ASP A 59 14.18 -2.09 0.99
N PHE A 60 14.20 -3.04 1.93
CA PHE A 60 13.12 -4.01 2.09
C PHE A 60 11.75 -3.34 2.33
N LEU A 61 11.67 -2.40 3.27
CA LEU A 61 10.41 -1.71 3.59
C LEU A 61 9.88 -0.87 2.42
N THR A 62 10.77 -0.29 1.62
CA THR A 62 10.42 0.46 0.41
C THR A 62 9.80 -0.47 -0.64
N GLU A 63 10.42 -1.62 -0.88
CA GLU A 63 9.88 -2.63 -1.79
C GLU A 63 8.50 -3.11 -1.31
N GLN A 64 8.35 -3.39 -0.02
CA GLN A 64 7.07 -3.82 0.56
C GLN A 64 5.98 -2.74 0.44
N ALA A 65 6.33 -1.45 0.56
CA ALA A 65 5.39 -0.36 0.34
C ALA A 65 4.86 -0.34 -1.10
N ILE A 66 5.76 -0.49 -2.08
CA ILE A 66 5.41 -0.54 -3.51
C ILE A 66 4.57 -1.78 -3.83
N GLU A 67 5.01 -2.96 -3.40
CA GLU A 67 4.30 -4.22 -3.67
C GLU A 67 2.91 -4.25 -3.02
N SER A 68 2.78 -3.73 -1.80
CA SER A 68 1.48 -3.60 -1.15
C SER A 68 0.54 -2.69 -1.96
N ALA A 69 1.02 -1.53 -2.42
CA ALA A 69 0.22 -0.62 -3.23
C ALA A 69 -0.19 -1.25 -4.57
N ASP A 70 0.71 -1.95 -5.24
CA ASP A 70 0.42 -2.68 -6.48
C ASP A 70 -0.56 -3.84 -6.24
N GLY A 71 -0.43 -4.53 -5.10
CA GLY A 71 -1.36 -5.58 -4.68
C GLY A 71 -2.77 -5.05 -4.51
N TYR A 72 -2.96 -3.91 -3.84
CA TYR A 72 -4.28 -3.24 -3.73
C TYR A 72 -4.82 -2.81 -5.09
N ALA A 73 -4.00 -2.20 -5.93
CA ALA A 73 -4.41 -1.81 -7.27
C ALA A 73 -4.86 -3.03 -8.10
N LYS A 74 -4.10 -4.10 -8.08
CA LYS A 74 -4.44 -5.35 -8.78
C LYS A 74 -5.73 -5.99 -8.25
N ALA A 75 -5.98 -5.91 -6.95
CA ALA A 75 -7.16 -6.50 -6.32
C ALA A 75 -8.45 -5.71 -6.59
N TYR A 76 -8.37 -4.38 -6.66
CA TYR A 76 -9.54 -3.51 -6.64
C TYR A 76 -9.71 -2.65 -7.90
N LEU A 77 -8.64 -2.23 -8.59
CA LEU A 77 -8.76 -1.45 -9.82
C LEU A 77 -8.99 -2.37 -11.04
N ASN A 78 -10.14 -3.01 -11.08
CA ASN A 78 -10.53 -3.90 -12.16
C ASN A 78 -11.10 -3.09 -13.34
N PRO A 79 -10.51 -3.17 -14.57
CA PRO A 79 -11.01 -2.46 -15.74
C PRO A 79 -12.45 -2.84 -16.17
N SER A 80 -12.97 -3.97 -15.72
CA SER A 80 -14.36 -4.37 -16.00
C SER A 80 -15.39 -3.74 -15.07
N MET A 81 -14.96 -3.03 -14.02
CA MET A 81 -15.83 -2.34 -13.07
C MET A 81 -15.94 -0.85 -13.42
N PRO A 82 -17.08 -0.20 -13.11
CA PRO A 82 -17.17 1.27 -13.20
C PRO A 82 -16.06 1.93 -12.38
N LEU A 83 -15.43 2.97 -12.93
CA LEU A 83 -14.29 3.68 -12.33
C LEU A 83 -14.53 4.09 -10.86
N ILE A 84 -15.71 4.68 -10.59
CA ILE A 84 -16.09 5.11 -9.24
C ILE A 84 -16.13 3.92 -8.29
N SER A 85 -16.78 2.82 -8.68
CA SER A 85 -16.90 1.62 -7.85
C SER A 85 -15.53 0.98 -7.56
N ALA A 86 -14.67 0.84 -8.57
CA ALA A 86 -13.32 0.31 -8.41
C ALA A 86 -12.49 1.17 -7.44
N THR A 87 -12.60 2.50 -7.55
CA THR A 87 -11.90 3.45 -6.65
C THR A 87 -12.42 3.37 -5.21
N GLN A 88 -13.74 3.24 -5.04
CA GLN A 88 -14.35 3.04 -3.71
C GLN A 88 -13.86 1.74 -3.08
N ASP A 89 -13.82 0.65 -3.84
CA ASP A 89 -13.38 -0.66 -3.33
C ASP A 89 -11.89 -0.66 -2.99
N LEU A 90 -11.06 0.04 -3.77
CA LEU A 90 -9.64 0.28 -3.44
C LEU A 90 -9.50 0.93 -2.06
N PHE A 91 -10.19 2.04 -1.82
CA PHE A 91 -10.06 2.77 -0.56
C PHE A 91 -10.68 2.03 0.62
N LYS A 92 -11.78 1.29 0.42
CA LYS A 92 -12.34 0.39 1.43
C LYS A 92 -11.35 -0.71 1.80
N GLY A 93 -10.70 -1.32 0.81
CA GLY A 93 -9.69 -2.36 1.02
C GLY A 93 -8.50 -1.85 1.83
N ILE A 94 -7.96 -0.68 1.48
CA ILE A 94 -6.87 -0.03 2.22
C ILE A 94 -7.33 0.31 3.66
N THR A 95 -8.53 0.84 3.84
CA THR A 95 -9.06 1.20 5.15
C THR A 95 -9.24 -0.03 6.05
N LYS A 96 -9.81 -1.11 5.52
CA LYS A 96 -9.96 -2.38 6.27
C LYS A 96 -8.61 -2.91 6.72
N SER A 97 -7.61 -2.88 5.85
CA SER A 97 -6.25 -3.31 6.18
C SER A 97 -5.54 -2.39 7.16
N TYR A 98 -5.86 -1.10 7.18
CA TYR A 98 -5.35 -0.15 8.18
C TYR A 98 -5.77 -0.54 9.61
N PHE A 99 -6.97 -1.08 9.78
CA PHE A 99 -7.51 -1.52 11.08
C PHE A 99 -7.24 -3.00 11.42
N SER A 100 -6.81 -3.79 10.44
CA SER A 100 -6.29 -5.13 10.69
C SER A 100 -4.78 -5.02 10.98
N ASN A 101 -4.23 -5.82 11.88
CA ASN A 101 -2.80 -5.87 12.20
C ASN A 101 -1.98 -6.36 10.98
N SER A 102 -2.15 -5.70 9.83
CA SER A 102 -1.45 -6.01 8.60
C SER A 102 -0.12 -5.27 8.51
N PHE A 103 0.76 -5.72 7.62
CA PHE A 103 2.01 -5.02 7.31
C PHE A 103 1.78 -3.57 6.84
N LEU A 104 0.62 -3.27 6.24
CA LEU A 104 0.22 -1.91 5.89
C LEU A 104 0.19 -0.97 7.11
N TRP A 105 -0.34 -1.45 8.25
CA TRP A 105 -0.33 -0.67 9.48
C TRP A 105 1.09 -0.35 9.96
N LEU A 106 2.05 -1.29 9.76
CA LEU A 106 3.46 -1.07 10.06
C LEU A 106 4.06 0.03 9.18
N LEU A 107 3.79 0.03 7.87
CA LEU A 107 4.25 1.08 6.95
C LEU A 107 3.75 2.47 7.36
N GLN A 108 2.55 2.58 7.95
CA GLN A 108 2.00 3.85 8.43
C GLN A 108 2.80 4.48 9.58
N LYS A 109 3.69 3.75 10.24
CA LYS A 109 4.56 4.28 11.30
C LYS A 109 5.81 4.99 10.78
N SER A 110 6.12 4.84 9.50
CA SER A 110 7.22 5.55 8.83
C SER A 110 6.66 6.53 7.81
N LYS A 111 6.86 7.84 8.02
CA LYS A 111 6.42 8.88 7.07
C LYS A 111 6.96 8.65 5.66
N TYR A 112 8.21 8.20 5.56
CA TYR A 112 8.85 7.91 4.27
C TYR A 112 8.14 6.76 3.54
N HIS A 113 7.99 5.59 4.18
CA HIS A 113 7.35 4.43 3.53
C HIS A 113 5.86 4.65 3.28
N GLN A 114 5.21 5.45 4.14
CA GLN A 114 3.85 5.90 3.92
C GLN A 114 3.74 6.74 2.64
N ALA A 115 4.67 7.69 2.43
CA ALA A 115 4.71 8.49 1.20
C ALA A 115 4.91 7.60 -0.02
N VAL A 116 5.90 6.69 0.00
CA VAL A 116 6.14 5.72 -1.09
C VAL A 116 4.88 4.92 -1.43
N PHE A 117 4.17 4.41 -0.42
CA PHE A 117 2.92 3.67 -0.61
C PHE A 117 1.85 4.51 -1.32
N TYR A 118 1.58 5.73 -0.83
CA TYR A 118 0.54 6.58 -1.41
C TYR A 118 0.91 7.17 -2.77
N ASP A 119 2.18 7.46 -3.02
CA ASP A 119 2.66 7.87 -4.35
C ASP A 119 2.41 6.74 -5.36
N ARG A 120 2.64 5.48 -4.95
CA ARG A 120 2.36 4.33 -5.79
C ARG A 120 0.86 4.09 -6.00
N ILE A 121 0.03 4.28 -4.98
CA ILE A 121 -1.44 4.26 -5.11
C ILE A 121 -1.91 5.35 -6.08
N THR A 122 -1.38 6.58 -5.97
CA THR A 122 -1.69 7.69 -6.87
C THR A 122 -1.35 7.34 -8.32
N LEU A 123 -0.17 6.79 -8.57
CA LEU A 123 0.24 6.36 -9.91
C LEU A 123 -0.69 5.28 -10.48
N ASN A 124 -1.04 4.27 -9.68
CA ASN A 124 -1.93 3.21 -10.08
C ASN A 124 -3.35 3.73 -10.38
N LEU A 125 -3.86 4.61 -9.54
CA LEU A 125 -5.16 5.26 -9.75
C LEU A 125 -5.16 6.14 -11.01
N LYS A 126 -4.11 6.96 -11.21
CA LYS A 126 -3.91 7.77 -12.41
C LYS A 126 -3.96 6.92 -13.69
N ASN A 127 -3.23 5.81 -13.70
CA ASN A 127 -3.21 4.89 -14.83
C ASN A 127 -4.59 4.24 -15.06
N HIS A 128 -5.31 3.93 -13.99
CA HIS A 128 -6.66 3.39 -14.08
C HIS A 128 -7.66 4.41 -14.62
N ILE A 129 -7.65 5.67 -14.14
CA ILE A 129 -8.51 6.75 -14.63
C ILE A 129 -8.27 6.99 -16.13
N ARG A 130 -7.02 6.91 -16.59
CA ARG A 130 -6.65 7.09 -18.02
C ARG A 130 -7.36 6.09 -18.95
N LEU A 131 -7.76 4.92 -18.46
CA LEU A 131 -8.51 3.94 -19.26
C LEU A 131 -9.95 4.41 -19.61
N TYR A 132 -10.49 5.34 -18.84
CA TYR A 132 -11.90 5.77 -18.93
C TYR A 132 -12.07 7.23 -19.35
N SER A 133 -10.98 7.97 -19.53
CA SER A 133 -11.05 9.40 -19.79
C SER A 133 -10.00 9.86 -20.79
N THR A 134 -10.32 10.94 -21.52
CA THR A 134 -9.42 11.66 -22.41
C THR A 134 -8.74 12.85 -21.73
N LEU A 135 -8.73 12.87 -20.40
CA LEU A 135 -8.13 13.94 -19.61
C LEU A 135 -6.63 14.08 -19.90
N ASN A 136 -6.15 15.31 -19.94
CA ASN A 136 -4.72 15.58 -20.05
C ASN A 136 -3.97 15.19 -18.76
N ASP A 137 -2.64 15.13 -18.83
CA ASP A 137 -1.81 14.69 -17.71
C ASP A 137 -1.95 15.56 -16.47
N TYR A 138 -2.19 16.87 -16.60
CA TYR A 138 -2.40 17.77 -15.45
C TYR A 138 -3.70 17.48 -14.72
N ALA A 139 -4.79 17.26 -15.46
CA ALA A 139 -6.08 16.90 -14.87
C ALA A 139 -6.03 15.53 -14.21
N LEU A 140 -5.36 14.55 -14.83
CA LEU A 140 -5.14 13.22 -14.24
C LEU A 140 -4.35 13.29 -12.94
N GLU A 141 -3.28 14.11 -12.91
CA GLU A 141 -2.46 14.32 -11.73
C GLU A 141 -3.26 14.99 -10.59
N PHE A 142 -4.00 16.04 -10.93
CA PHE A 142 -4.84 16.77 -9.98
C PHE A 142 -5.88 15.86 -9.34
N ILE A 143 -6.59 15.05 -10.13
CA ILE A 143 -7.66 14.17 -9.64
C ILE A 143 -7.08 13.02 -8.82
N SER A 144 -6.11 12.28 -9.36
CA SER A 144 -5.53 11.13 -8.67
C SER A 144 -4.78 11.54 -7.41
N GLY A 145 -3.97 12.59 -7.48
CA GLY A 145 -3.22 13.12 -6.35
C GLY A 145 -4.12 13.76 -5.31
N GLY A 146 -5.07 14.60 -5.73
CA GLY A 146 -6.04 15.25 -4.84
C GLY A 146 -6.90 14.23 -4.09
N LEU A 147 -7.42 13.22 -4.81
CA LEU A 147 -8.24 12.15 -4.21
C LEU A 147 -7.44 11.30 -3.22
N THR A 148 -6.23 10.88 -3.59
CA THR A 148 -5.36 10.10 -2.72
C THR A 148 -4.94 10.89 -1.47
N SER A 149 -4.61 12.17 -1.63
CA SER A 149 -4.26 13.05 -0.50
C SER A 149 -5.45 13.28 0.45
N THR A 150 -6.64 13.50 -0.09
CA THR A 150 -7.88 13.64 0.70
C THR A 150 -8.18 12.35 1.45
N PHE A 151 -8.07 11.21 0.79
CA PHE A 151 -8.23 9.90 1.43
C PHE A 151 -7.22 9.69 2.57
N GLN A 152 -5.95 10.03 2.34
CA GLN A 152 -4.90 9.90 3.36
C GLN A 152 -5.18 10.80 4.59
N LEU A 153 -5.60 12.05 4.37
CA LEU A 153 -5.96 12.96 5.46
C LEU A 153 -7.17 12.43 6.25
N TRP A 154 -8.20 11.97 5.55
CA TRP A 154 -9.37 11.36 6.16
C TRP A 154 -8.98 10.12 6.97
N LEU A 155 -8.20 9.19 6.43
CA LEU A 155 -7.78 7.98 7.12
C LEU A 155 -7.00 8.28 8.41
N ARG A 156 -6.14 9.31 8.38
CA ARG A 156 -5.40 9.78 9.58
C ARG A 156 -6.30 10.42 10.63
N SER A 157 -7.46 10.95 10.24
CA SER A 157 -8.41 11.57 11.17
C SER A 157 -9.24 10.54 11.93
N LEU A 158 -9.28 9.29 11.48
CA LEU A 158 -10.06 8.23 12.09
C LEU A 158 -9.50 7.89 13.48
N LYS A 159 -10.39 7.94 14.47
CA LYS A 159 -10.09 7.58 15.85
C LYS A 159 -10.73 6.23 16.16
N GLY A 160 -9.98 5.34 16.77
CA GLY A 160 -10.50 4.04 17.18
C GLY A 160 -9.67 2.88 16.63
N GLY A 161 -9.75 1.72 17.28
CA GLY A 161 -8.96 0.54 16.97
C GLY A 161 -9.62 -0.46 16.01
N LYS A 162 -10.80 -0.14 15.46
CA LYS A 162 -11.56 -1.08 14.62
C LYS A 162 -12.22 -0.36 13.44
N TYR A 163 -12.35 -1.10 12.33
CA TYR A 163 -13.12 -0.67 11.17
C TYR A 163 -14.60 -0.48 11.54
N GLN A 164 -15.21 0.59 11.02
CA GLN A 164 -16.62 0.93 11.26
C GLN A 164 -17.39 0.96 9.93
N PRO A 165 -18.64 0.45 9.87
CA PRO A 165 -19.43 0.42 8.64
C PRO A 165 -19.68 1.80 8.02
N GLU A 166 -19.74 2.86 8.84
CA GLU A 166 -19.91 4.24 8.40
C GLU A 166 -18.79 4.73 7.48
N TYR A 167 -17.59 4.12 7.57
CA TYR A 167 -16.45 4.47 6.72
C TYR A 167 -16.72 4.19 5.25
N ASP A 168 -17.52 3.15 4.93
CA ASP A 168 -17.92 2.84 3.56
C ASP A 168 -18.70 3.98 2.92
N ASN A 169 -19.63 4.61 3.66
CA ASN A 169 -20.41 5.74 3.18
C ASN A 169 -19.54 7.00 3.02
N GLN A 170 -18.62 7.25 3.94
CA GLN A 170 -17.71 8.39 3.85
C GLN A 170 -16.78 8.26 2.64
N ILE A 171 -16.23 7.07 2.39
CA ILE A 171 -15.41 6.78 1.20
C ILE A 171 -16.24 6.96 -0.07
N LYS A 172 -17.47 6.44 -0.09
CA LYS A 172 -18.38 6.59 -1.22
C LYS A 172 -18.59 8.07 -1.56
N THR A 173 -19.00 8.88 -0.59
CA THR A 173 -19.24 10.32 -0.77
C THR A 173 -17.98 11.04 -1.27
N MET A 174 -16.82 10.77 -0.68
CA MET A 174 -15.55 11.40 -1.08
C MET A 174 -15.20 11.09 -2.53
N VAL A 175 -15.33 9.83 -2.94
CA VAL A 175 -15.02 9.40 -4.31
C VAL A 175 -16.02 9.99 -5.32
N GLU A 176 -17.33 9.93 -5.03
CA GLU A 176 -18.36 10.49 -5.90
C GLU A 176 -18.21 12.00 -6.07
N GLN A 177 -17.91 12.75 -5.01
CA GLN A 177 -17.63 14.17 -5.10
C GLN A 177 -16.41 14.49 -5.95
N ALA A 178 -15.30 13.74 -5.78
CA ALA A 178 -14.11 13.96 -6.57
C ALA A 178 -14.37 13.73 -8.08
N PHE A 179 -15.14 12.70 -8.43
CA PHE A 179 -15.45 12.41 -9.84
C PHE A 179 -16.55 13.31 -10.42
N SER A 180 -17.42 13.90 -9.63
CA SER A 180 -18.42 14.86 -10.10
C SER A 180 -17.80 16.12 -10.72
N PHE A 181 -16.59 16.49 -10.31
CA PHE A 181 -15.83 17.57 -10.92
C PHE A 181 -15.42 17.23 -12.36
N ILE A 182 -15.21 15.95 -12.69
CA ILE A 182 -14.80 15.51 -14.03
C ILE A 182 -15.94 15.63 -15.02
N ASP A 183 -17.16 15.26 -14.63
CA ASP A 183 -18.32 15.26 -15.51
C ASP A 183 -18.78 16.67 -15.88
N ASN A 184 -18.45 17.67 -15.06
CA ASN A 184 -18.72 19.09 -15.35
C ASN A 184 -17.71 19.75 -16.31
N TYR A 185 -16.64 19.06 -16.71
CA TYR A 185 -15.60 19.55 -17.64
C TYR A 185 -15.56 18.79 -18.98
N LYS A 186 -16.56 17.96 -19.27
CA LYS A 186 -16.81 17.39 -20.60
C LYS A 186 -17.67 18.33 -21.42
#